data_ef17cb5fd3aff2593b74591ff283b336
#
_entry.id   ef17cb5fd3aff2593b74591ff283b336
#
_cell.length_a   1.000
_cell.length_b   1.000
_cell.length_c   1.000
_cell.angle_alpha   90.00
_cell.angle_beta   90.00
_cell.angle_gamma   90.00
#
_symmetry.space_group_name_H-M   'P 1'
#
loop_
_entity.id
_entity.type
_entity.pdbx_description
1 polymer ?
#
loop_
_entity_poly.entity_id
_entity_poly.type
_entity_poly.pdbx_seq_one_letter_code
_entity_poly.pdbx_strand_id
1 'polypeptide(L)'
;MAHGALPTRQVDLMPEATALHVVADPTSASTVRLRSGDRVRIRPVQRDDRPLMLQFMSQLDARSRQLRFFTAGANLTAAADWATSADGCDHIGLVALDQTGELAGHAACCRTYGRRAEVSVEISDRSRHQGLATILIAELAHRAETLGIDTFIAEVLPENHDMLAVFHDGFDAGQRCQDGEFDIEFPTSAWRRADHFHGVDRQEIPLR
;
A
#
# COMPACT_ATOMS: atom_id res chain seq x y z
N MET A 1 -16.80 -71.30 -19.54
CA MET A 1 -16.29 -70.54 -18.39
C MET A 1 -15.57 -69.34 -18.94
N ALA A 2 -16.25 -68.20 -18.95
CA ALA A 2 -15.74 -66.97 -19.53
C ALA A 2 -15.39 -65.99 -18.37
N HIS A 3 -14.12 -65.65 -18.29
CA HIS A 3 -13.68 -64.60 -17.34
C HIS A 3 -13.86 -63.26 -18.00
N GLY A 4 -14.81 -62.49 -17.49
CA GLY A 4 -15.01 -61.12 -17.88
C GLY A 4 -13.98 -60.20 -17.20
N ALA A 5 -13.16 -59.54 -18.01
CA ALA A 5 -12.29 -58.46 -17.56
C ALA A 5 -13.08 -57.17 -17.43
N LEU A 6 -13.00 -56.53 -16.26
CA LEU A 6 -13.53 -55.21 -16.00
C LEU A 6 -12.66 -54.14 -16.68
N PRO A 7 -13.22 -53.07 -17.28
CA PRO A 7 -12.45 -51.99 -17.87
C PRO A 7 -11.85 -51.11 -16.80
N THR A 8 -10.54 -50.93 -16.85
CA THR A 8 -9.76 -49.99 -16.07
C THR A 8 -10.16 -48.57 -16.45
N ARG A 9 -10.74 -47.83 -15.48
CA ARG A 9 -11.10 -46.43 -15.66
C ARG A 9 -9.81 -45.61 -15.64
N GLN A 10 -9.43 -45.11 -16.79
CA GLN A 10 -8.34 -44.17 -16.97
C GLN A 10 -8.77 -42.83 -16.33
N VAL A 11 -8.10 -42.46 -15.24
CA VAL A 11 -8.28 -41.15 -14.62
C VAL A 11 -7.43 -40.18 -15.42
N ASP A 12 -8.09 -39.37 -16.25
CA ASP A 12 -7.46 -38.23 -16.89
C ASP A 12 -7.01 -37.24 -15.79
N LEU A 13 -5.70 -37.22 -15.55
CA LEU A 13 -5.04 -36.18 -14.80
C LEU A 13 -5.10 -34.90 -15.64
N MET A 14 -6.08 -34.05 -15.33
CA MET A 14 -6.08 -32.67 -15.78
C MET A 14 -4.77 -32.00 -15.30
N PRO A 15 -4.03 -31.30 -16.19
CA PRO A 15 -2.86 -30.58 -15.75
C PRO A 15 -3.33 -29.46 -14.79
N GLU A 16 -2.80 -29.48 -13.57
CA GLU A 16 -2.92 -28.35 -12.65
C GLU A 16 -2.49 -27.09 -13.40
N ALA A 17 -3.42 -26.15 -13.56
CA ALA A 17 -3.12 -24.83 -14.03
C ALA A 17 -2.13 -24.22 -13.02
N THR A 18 -0.85 -24.24 -13.37
CA THR A 18 0.18 -23.49 -12.70
C THR A 18 -0.22 -22.03 -12.83
N ALA A 19 -0.84 -21.48 -11.78
CA ALA A 19 -1.05 -20.06 -11.67
C ALA A 19 0.34 -19.42 -11.72
N LEU A 20 0.69 -18.87 -12.87
CA LEU A 20 1.83 -17.98 -13.01
C LEU A 20 1.59 -16.83 -12.03
N HIS A 21 2.21 -16.91 -10.86
CA HIS A 21 2.40 -15.75 -10.00
C HIS A 21 3.29 -14.80 -10.81
N VAL A 22 2.66 -13.86 -11.48
CA VAL A 22 3.37 -12.70 -12.02
C VAL A 22 3.88 -11.98 -10.77
N VAL A 23 5.14 -12.19 -10.45
CA VAL A 23 5.85 -11.39 -9.44
C VAL A 23 5.82 -9.97 -9.99
N ALA A 24 5.01 -9.10 -9.39
CA ALA A 24 4.95 -7.70 -9.78
C ALA A 24 6.38 -7.15 -9.71
N ASP A 25 6.88 -6.64 -10.83
CA ASP A 25 8.18 -5.97 -10.86
C ASP A 25 8.18 -4.86 -9.80
N PRO A 26 9.05 -4.91 -8.78
CA PRO A 26 9.10 -3.91 -7.72
C PRO A 26 9.35 -2.49 -8.24
N THR A 27 9.77 -2.34 -9.50
CA THR A 27 9.98 -1.06 -10.19
C THR A 27 8.78 -0.63 -11.03
N SER A 28 7.75 -1.47 -11.19
CA SER A 28 6.61 -1.18 -12.06
C SER A 28 5.74 -0.04 -11.53
N ALA A 29 5.26 0.79 -12.45
CA ALA A 29 4.25 1.80 -12.17
C ALA A 29 2.87 1.26 -12.56
N SER A 30 1.86 1.56 -11.75
CA SER A 30 0.46 1.24 -12.04
C SER A 30 -0.37 2.53 -12.17
N THR A 31 -1.43 2.49 -12.97
CA THR A 31 -2.42 3.57 -13.02
C THR A 31 -3.73 3.06 -12.46
N VAL A 32 -4.26 3.80 -11.50
CA VAL A 32 -5.52 3.46 -10.83
C VAL A 32 -6.53 4.59 -11.00
N ARG A 33 -7.82 4.23 -10.99
CA ARG A 33 -8.92 5.20 -11.02
C ARG A 33 -9.46 5.38 -9.60
N LEU A 34 -9.54 6.63 -9.15
CA LEU A 34 -10.14 7.00 -7.88
C LEU A 34 -11.69 6.98 -7.96
N ARG A 35 -12.37 7.06 -6.82
CA ARG A 35 -13.85 7.12 -6.77
C ARG A 35 -14.43 8.34 -7.48
N SER A 36 -13.69 9.45 -7.57
CA SER A 36 -14.05 10.63 -8.37
C SER A 36 -14.04 10.37 -9.88
N GLY A 37 -13.39 9.29 -10.33
CA GLY A 37 -13.09 9.03 -11.73
C GLY A 37 -11.72 9.51 -12.18
N ASP A 38 -11.02 10.28 -11.34
CA ASP A 38 -9.66 10.74 -11.62
C ASP A 38 -8.67 9.58 -11.69
N ARG A 39 -7.62 9.74 -12.46
CA ARG A 39 -6.55 8.76 -12.57
C ARG A 39 -5.32 9.24 -11.84
N VAL A 40 -4.71 8.35 -11.09
CA VAL A 40 -3.41 8.56 -10.46
C VAL A 40 -2.44 7.47 -10.88
N ARG A 41 -1.19 7.85 -11.06
CA ARG A 41 -0.10 6.93 -11.35
C ARG A 41 0.66 6.64 -10.07
N ILE A 42 0.70 5.37 -9.66
CA ILE A 42 1.44 4.91 -8.49
C ILE A 42 2.76 4.28 -8.94
N ARG A 43 3.86 4.67 -8.32
CA ARG A 43 5.19 4.12 -8.56
C ARG A 43 6.06 4.17 -7.31
N PRO A 44 7.17 3.43 -7.27
CA PRO A 44 8.19 3.62 -6.25
C PRO A 44 8.66 5.07 -6.19
N VAL A 45 8.89 5.56 -4.97
CA VAL A 45 9.52 6.86 -4.75
C VAL A 45 10.96 6.82 -5.25
N GLN A 46 11.43 7.94 -5.78
CA GLN A 46 12.80 8.12 -6.27
C GLN A 46 13.47 9.27 -5.51
N ARG A 47 14.81 9.27 -5.46
CA ARG A 47 15.57 10.36 -4.82
C ARG A 47 15.25 11.72 -5.45
N ASP A 48 15.03 11.74 -6.76
CA ASP A 48 14.70 12.96 -7.52
C ASP A 48 13.29 13.50 -7.22
N ASP A 49 12.44 12.74 -6.50
CA ASP A 49 11.13 13.20 -6.02
C ASP A 49 11.23 14.15 -4.82
N ARG A 50 12.42 14.35 -4.25
CA ARG A 50 12.61 15.19 -3.05
C ARG A 50 11.95 16.57 -3.15
N PRO A 51 12.09 17.35 -4.23
CA PRO A 51 11.42 18.64 -4.36
C PRO A 51 9.90 18.52 -4.34
N LEU A 52 9.34 17.51 -5.04
CA LEU A 52 7.90 17.23 -5.06
C LEU A 52 7.40 16.80 -3.68
N MET A 53 8.16 15.97 -2.97
CA MET A 53 7.83 15.50 -1.63
C MET A 53 7.81 16.66 -0.63
N LEU A 54 8.82 17.55 -0.69
CA LEU A 54 8.86 18.72 0.18
C LEU A 54 7.69 19.67 -0.11
N GLN A 55 7.37 19.90 -1.39
CA GLN A 55 6.21 20.69 -1.79
C GLN A 55 4.91 20.07 -1.25
N PHE A 56 4.71 18.77 -1.46
CA PHE A 56 3.55 18.03 -1.00
C PHE A 56 3.36 18.15 0.52
N MET A 57 4.41 17.86 1.31
CA MET A 57 4.34 17.96 2.76
C MET A 57 4.08 19.39 3.27
N SER A 58 4.58 20.39 2.54
CA SER A 58 4.34 21.80 2.90
C SER A 58 2.90 22.26 2.64
N GLN A 59 2.22 21.63 1.69
CA GLN A 59 0.83 21.92 1.33
C GLN A 59 -0.18 21.20 2.24
N LEU A 60 0.22 20.17 2.99
CA LEU A 60 -0.64 19.56 3.99
C LEU A 60 -1.08 20.62 5.03
N ASP A 61 -2.35 20.62 5.41
CA ASP A 61 -2.84 21.50 6.46
C ASP A 61 -2.21 21.18 7.83
N ALA A 62 -2.36 22.06 8.80
CA ALA A 62 -1.77 21.88 10.13
C ALA A 62 -2.29 20.62 10.84
N ARG A 63 -3.58 20.29 10.66
CA ARG A 63 -4.19 19.09 11.22
C ARG A 63 -3.58 17.83 10.60
N SER A 64 -3.44 17.78 9.30
CA SER A 64 -2.85 16.64 8.58
C SER A 64 -1.41 16.40 8.98
N ARG A 65 -0.62 17.48 9.13
CA ARG A 65 0.74 17.37 9.64
C ARG A 65 0.78 16.82 11.06
N GLN A 66 -0.13 17.31 11.94
CA GLN A 66 -0.23 16.78 13.29
C GLN A 66 -0.60 15.31 13.31
N LEU A 67 -1.61 14.91 12.54
CA LEU A 67 -2.06 13.50 12.45
C LEU A 67 -0.98 12.57 11.88
N ARG A 68 -0.10 13.07 11.00
CA ARG A 68 0.96 12.28 10.38
C ARG A 68 2.25 12.22 11.19
N PHE A 69 2.64 13.33 11.82
CA PHE A 69 3.93 13.46 12.48
C PHE A 69 3.82 13.54 14.01
N PHE A 70 2.61 13.43 14.56
CA PHE A 70 2.31 13.54 15.99
C PHE A 70 2.74 14.91 16.57
N THR A 71 3.09 15.85 15.70
CA THR A 71 3.50 17.22 16.05
C THR A 71 3.19 18.19 14.91
N ALA A 72 2.78 19.41 15.27
CA ALA A 72 2.59 20.49 14.30
C ALA A 72 3.93 21.06 13.78
N GLY A 73 5.02 20.88 14.53
CA GLY A 73 6.34 21.42 14.25
C GLY A 73 7.30 20.45 13.55
N ALA A 74 6.81 19.49 12.76
CA ALA A 74 7.66 18.53 12.06
C ALA A 74 8.67 19.21 11.13
N ASN A 75 9.91 18.68 11.12
CA ASN A 75 10.93 19.10 10.16
C ASN A 75 10.62 18.49 8.79
N LEU A 76 9.89 19.23 7.95
CA LEU A 76 9.44 18.75 6.63
C LEU A 76 10.62 18.44 5.69
N THR A 77 11.75 19.12 5.84
CA THR A 77 12.96 18.83 5.06
C THR A 77 13.48 17.44 5.41
N ALA A 78 13.64 17.14 6.69
CA ALA A 78 14.08 15.82 7.15
C ALA A 78 13.06 14.72 6.79
N ALA A 79 11.75 15.02 6.85
CA ALA A 79 10.70 14.10 6.45
C ALA A 79 10.76 13.78 4.95
N ALA A 80 10.97 14.79 4.09
CA ALA A 80 11.14 14.59 2.65
C ALA A 80 12.42 13.81 2.32
N ASP A 81 13.53 14.10 3.02
CA ASP A 81 14.78 13.35 2.88
C ASP A 81 14.59 11.87 3.25
N TRP A 82 13.91 11.61 4.37
CA TRP A 82 13.59 10.24 4.79
C TRP A 82 12.70 9.53 3.75
N ALA A 83 11.60 10.15 3.34
CA ALA A 83 10.66 9.56 2.39
C ALA A 83 11.33 9.18 1.06
N THR A 84 12.28 9.99 0.58
CA THR A 84 12.99 9.77 -0.69
C THR A 84 14.27 8.94 -0.55
N SER A 85 14.61 8.50 0.67
CA SER A 85 15.74 7.60 0.94
C SER A 85 15.37 6.11 0.84
N ALA A 86 14.13 5.79 0.45
CA ALA A 86 13.68 4.40 0.31
C ALA A 86 14.64 3.58 -0.55
N ASP A 87 15.02 2.40 -0.05
CA ASP A 87 15.96 1.48 -0.69
C ASP A 87 15.27 0.35 -1.48
N GLY A 88 13.93 0.26 -1.34
CA GLY A 88 13.12 -0.76 -1.97
C GLY A 88 13.17 -2.14 -1.30
N CYS A 89 13.81 -2.26 -0.15
CA CYS A 89 13.98 -3.52 0.60
C CYS A 89 13.46 -3.41 2.03
N ASP A 90 14.19 -2.72 2.88
CA ASP A 90 13.82 -2.49 4.28
C ASP A 90 13.03 -1.20 4.46
N HIS A 91 13.23 -0.24 3.58
CA HIS A 91 12.44 0.97 3.46
C HIS A 91 11.81 1.02 2.05
N ILE A 92 10.52 0.78 1.96
CA ILE A 92 9.75 0.79 0.72
C ILE A 92 8.88 2.04 0.71
N GLY A 93 8.94 2.82 -0.36
CA GLY A 93 8.14 4.04 -0.53
C GLY A 93 7.42 4.07 -1.87
N LEU A 94 6.19 4.55 -1.87
CA LEU A 94 5.34 4.73 -3.06
C LEU A 94 4.83 6.17 -3.13
N VAL A 95 4.81 6.71 -4.32
CA VAL A 95 4.17 7.99 -4.63
C VAL A 95 3.00 7.78 -5.58
N ALA A 96 1.90 8.52 -5.36
CA ALA A 96 0.79 8.64 -6.28
C ALA A 96 0.82 10.02 -6.93
N LEU A 97 0.96 10.06 -8.24
CA LEU A 97 0.98 11.28 -9.04
C LEU A 97 -0.36 11.46 -9.74
N ASP A 98 -0.93 12.64 -9.66
CA ASP A 98 -2.12 13.00 -10.42
C ASP A 98 -1.79 13.28 -11.89
N GLN A 99 -2.81 13.66 -12.67
CA GLN A 99 -2.67 13.94 -14.10
C GLN A 99 -1.81 15.20 -14.40
N THR A 100 -1.60 16.06 -13.41
CA THR A 100 -0.73 17.25 -13.52
C THR A 100 0.72 16.96 -13.16
N GLY A 101 0.99 15.76 -12.62
CA GLY A 101 2.29 15.35 -12.11
C GLY A 101 2.56 15.80 -10.66
N GLU A 102 1.55 16.34 -9.98
CA GLU A 102 1.66 16.67 -8.55
C GLU A 102 1.38 15.44 -7.68
N LEU A 103 1.95 15.41 -6.47
CA LEU A 103 1.69 14.33 -5.53
C LEU A 103 0.26 14.40 -4.97
N ALA A 104 -0.51 13.35 -5.23
CA ALA A 104 -1.81 13.11 -4.64
C ALA A 104 -1.69 12.35 -3.30
N GLY A 105 -0.63 11.56 -3.12
CA GLY A 105 -0.36 10.82 -1.90
C GLY A 105 1.01 10.17 -1.89
N HIS A 106 1.43 9.77 -0.70
CA HIS A 106 2.64 9.00 -0.44
C HIS A 106 2.33 7.92 0.59
N ALA A 107 2.94 6.75 0.46
CA ALA A 107 2.94 5.71 1.48
C ALA A 107 4.34 5.12 1.60
N ALA A 108 4.74 4.77 2.81
CA ALA A 108 6.00 4.11 3.06
C ALA A 108 5.84 3.05 4.15
N CYS A 109 6.69 2.03 4.11
CA CYS A 109 6.89 1.15 5.25
C CYS A 109 8.38 0.97 5.52
N CYS A 110 8.70 0.83 6.80
CA CYS A 110 10.07 0.57 7.26
C CYS A 110 10.08 -0.70 8.10
N ARG A 111 10.95 -1.66 7.74
CA ARG A 111 11.12 -2.90 8.51
C ARG A 111 11.58 -2.56 9.92
N THR A 112 10.93 -3.16 10.91
CA THR A 112 11.28 -3.01 12.32
C THR A 112 12.10 -4.22 12.77
N TYR A 113 11.45 -5.27 13.26
CA TYR A 113 12.10 -6.50 13.64
C TYR A 113 11.39 -7.72 13.04
N GLY A 114 12.18 -8.75 12.71
CA GLY A 114 11.65 -9.97 12.11
C GLY A 114 10.98 -9.72 10.76
N ARG A 115 9.69 -10.05 10.66
CA ARG A 115 8.88 -9.93 9.43
C ARG A 115 7.85 -8.80 9.52
N ARG A 116 8.07 -7.83 10.42
CA ARG A 116 7.18 -6.70 10.66
C ARG A 116 7.73 -5.42 10.04
N ALA A 117 6.84 -4.54 9.59
CA ALA A 117 7.20 -3.20 9.18
C ALA A 117 6.16 -2.18 9.66
N GLU A 118 6.64 -1.02 10.05
CA GLU A 118 5.80 0.13 10.35
C GLU A 118 5.38 0.79 9.05
N VAL A 119 4.06 1.03 8.88
CA VAL A 119 3.48 1.66 7.70
C VAL A 119 2.99 3.06 8.01
N SER A 120 3.19 3.96 7.06
CA SER A 120 2.66 5.32 7.10
C SER A 120 2.10 5.72 5.75
N VAL A 121 1.09 6.60 5.77
CA VAL A 121 0.47 7.12 4.55
C VAL A 121 -0.01 8.54 4.77
N GLU A 122 0.16 9.37 3.78
CA GLU A 122 -0.39 10.73 3.70
C GLU A 122 -1.04 10.99 2.35
N ILE A 123 -2.18 11.66 2.36
CA ILE A 123 -2.97 11.98 1.17
C ILE A 123 -3.18 13.50 1.11
N SER A 124 -2.99 14.09 -0.07
CA SER A 124 -3.30 15.51 -0.30
C SER A 124 -4.79 15.78 -0.01
N ASP A 125 -5.10 16.95 0.52
CA ASP A 125 -6.46 17.32 0.92
C ASP A 125 -7.47 17.15 -0.23
N ARG A 126 -7.07 17.48 -1.46
CA ARG A 126 -7.88 17.33 -2.67
C ARG A 126 -8.17 15.88 -3.07
N SER A 127 -7.35 14.91 -2.61
CA SER A 127 -7.47 13.48 -2.98
C SER A 127 -8.01 12.62 -1.84
N ARG A 128 -8.46 13.24 -0.72
CA ARG A 128 -9.05 12.50 0.41
C ARG A 128 -10.42 11.92 0.05
N HIS A 129 -10.84 10.93 0.84
CA HIS A 129 -12.12 10.25 0.73
C HIS A 129 -12.38 9.58 -0.64
N GLN A 130 -11.34 9.42 -1.46
CA GLN A 130 -11.43 8.83 -2.80
C GLN A 130 -10.87 7.40 -2.89
N GLY A 131 -10.50 6.82 -1.73
CA GLY A 131 -9.97 5.46 -1.63
C GLY A 131 -8.44 5.36 -1.86
N LEU A 132 -7.75 6.48 -2.11
CA LEU A 132 -6.32 6.48 -2.44
C LEU A 132 -5.44 5.92 -1.32
N ALA A 133 -5.76 6.18 -0.04
CA ALA A 133 -5.02 5.63 1.08
C ALA A 133 -5.07 4.09 1.10
N THR A 134 -6.26 3.52 0.94
CA THR A 134 -6.44 2.06 0.88
C THR A 134 -5.66 1.44 -0.28
N ILE A 135 -5.71 2.08 -1.46
CA ILE A 135 -4.97 1.62 -2.65
C ILE A 135 -3.47 1.65 -2.41
N LEU A 136 -2.93 2.74 -1.86
CA LEU A 136 -1.49 2.87 -1.58
C LEU A 136 -1.01 1.85 -0.54
N ILE A 137 -1.78 1.64 0.54
CA ILE A 137 -1.44 0.64 1.57
C ILE A 137 -1.51 -0.78 0.98
N ALA A 138 -2.51 -1.09 0.16
CA ALA A 138 -2.63 -2.39 -0.49
C ALA A 138 -1.46 -2.68 -1.44
N GLU A 139 -1.08 -1.70 -2.26
CA GLU A 139 0.07 -1.80 -3.18
C GLU A 139 1.39 -1.96 -2.41
N LEU A 140 1.55 -1.21 -1.31
CA LEU A 140 2.69 -1.31 -0.44
C LEU A 140 2.77 -2.69 0.25
N ALA A 141 1.63 -3.20 0.75
CA ALA A 141 1.54 -4.50 1.40
C ALA A 141 1.84 -5.65 0.43
N HIS A 142 1.36 -5.55 -0.82
CA HIS A 142 1.70 -6.52 -1.86
C HIS A 142 3.21 -6.58 -2.11
N ARG A 143 3.89 -5.44 -2.22
CA ARG A 143 5.36 -5.37 -2.39
C ARG A 143 6.10 -5.89 -1.16
N ALA A 144 5.68 -5.49 0.02
CA ALA A 144 6.26 -5.92 1.28
C ALA A 144 6.16 -7.44 1.48
N GLU A 145 5.04 -8.07 1.07
CA GLU A 145 4.86 -9.52 1.12
C GLU A 145 5.91 -10.24 0.27
N THR A 146 6.25 -9.73 -0.93
CA THR A 146 7.28 -10.34 -1.80
C THR A 146 8.68 -10.27 -1.20
N LEU A 147 8.91 -9.32 -0.28
CA LEU A 147 10.17 -9.13 0.44
C LEU A 147 10.18 -9.83 1.81
N GLY A 148 9.16 -10.68 2.08
CA GLY A 148 9.07 -11.46 3.30
C GLY A 148 8.62 -10.68 4.53
N ILE A 149 8.02 -9.50 4.37
CA ILE A 149 7.29 -8.78 5.42
C ILE A 149 5.86 -9.33 5.42
N ASP A 150 5.41 -9.89 6.53
CA ASP A 150 4.07 -10.50 6.63
C ASP A 150 3.10 -9.71 7.53
N THR A 151 3.59 -8.71 8.25
CA THR A 151 2.79 -7.93 9.19
C THR A 151 3.11 -6.46 9.10
N PHE A 152 2.08 -5.63 8.92
CA PHE A 152 2.16 -4.19 9.08
C PHE A 152 1.68 -3.76 10.46
N ILE A 153 2.38 -2.77 11.01
CA ILE A 153 2.01 -2.07 12.25
C ILE A 153 1.92 -0.58 11.95
N ALA A 154 1.07 0.13 12.66
CA ALA A 154 0.98 1.59 12.61
C ALA A 154 0.51 2.14 13.95
N GLU A 155 0.94 3.37 14.27
CA GLU A 155 0.40 4.16 15.36
C GLU A 155 -0.56 5.20 14.78
N VAL A 156 -1.75 5.34 15.38
CA VAL A 156 -2.79 6.25 14.89
C VAL A 156 -3.41 7.01 16.04
N LEU A 157 -3.43 8.35 15.93
CA LEU A 157 -4.10 9.20 16.90
C LEU A 157 -5.62 8.93 16.90
N PRO A 158 -6.30 8.94 18.06
CA PRO A 158 -7.75 8.69 18.15
C PRO A 158 -8.60 9.64 17.31
N GLU A 159 -8.13 10.87 17.10
CA GLU A 159 -8.80 11.88 16.29
C GLU A 159 -8.69 11.64 14.78
N ASN A 160 -7.86 10.70 14.36
CA ASN A 160 -7.67 10.32 12.95
C ASN A 160 -8.68 9.25 12.50
N HIS A 161 -9.97 9.59 12.63
CA HIS A 161 -11.07 8.68 12.30
C HIS A 161 -11.01 8.16 10.87
N ASP A 162 -10.56 9.00 9.92
CA ASP A 162 -10.42 8.61 8.52
C ASP A 162 -9.42 7.46 8.35
N MET A 163 -8.26 7.55 9.02
CA MET A 163 -7.23 6.51 8.93
C MET A 163 -7.64 5.24 9.69
N LEU A 164 -8.28 5.39 10.86
CA LEU A 164 -8.84 4.25 11.59
C LEU A 164 -9.87 3.49 10.72
N ALA A 165 -10.74 4.21 10.00
CA ALA A 165 -11.68 3.59 9.06
C ALA A 165 -10.98 2.88 7.90
N VAL A 166 -9.91 3.47 7.34
CA VAL A 166 -9.10 2.82 6.29
C VAL A 166 -8.54 1.49 6.77
N PHE A 167 -7.93 1.44 7.96
CA PHE A 167 -7.36 0.21 8.49
C PHE A 167 -8.43 -0.83 8.85
N HIS A 168 -9.51 -0.41 9.49
CA HIS A 168 -10.60 -1.32 9.86
C HIS A 168 -11.34 -1.87 8.64
N ASP A 169 -11.84 -0.99 7.77
CA ASP A 169 -12.71 -1.39 6.65
C ASP A 169 -11.91 -2.03 5.50
N GLY A 170 -10.70 -1.51 5.24
CA GLY A 170 -9.86 -1.98 4.14
C GLY A 170 -9.08 -3.25 4.45
N PHE A 171 -8.64 -3.43 5.70
CA PHE A 171 -7.66 -4.45 6.05
C PHE A 171 -8.08 -5.37 7.20
N ASP A 172 -9.25 -5.13 7.82
CA ASP A 172 -9.72 -5.90 9.00
C ASP A 172 -8.66 -5.88 10.12
N ALA A 173 -8.05 -4.70 10.31
CA ALA A 173 -6.93 -4.54 11.20
C ALA A 173 -7.32 -4.67 12.66
N GLY A 174 -6.50 -5.37 13.43
CA GLY A 174 -6.59 -5.38 14.89
C GLY A 174 -6.21 -4.01 15.45
N GLN A 175 -6.90 -3.58 16.50
CA GLN A 175 -6.71 -2.28 17.14
C GLN A 175 -6.58 -2.44 18.65
N ARG A 176 -5.56 -1.81 19.24
CA ARG A 176 -5.34 -1.74 20.69
C ARG A 176 -5.07 -0.30 21.10
N CYS A 177 -5.75 0.21 22.11
CA CYS A 177 -5.46 1.52 22.70
C CYS A 177 -4.33 1.38 23.70
N GLN A 178 -3.25 2.15 23.52
CA GLN A 178 -2.12 2.22 24.45
C GLN A 178 -1.62 3.68 24.50
N ASP A 179 -1.35 4.19 25.69
CA ASP A 179 -0.78 5.54 25.94
C ASP A 179 -1.49 6.71 25.23
N GLY A 180 -2.77 6.54 24.88
CA GLY A 180 -3.57 7.57 24.21
C GLY A 180 -3.54 7.49 22.68
N GLU A 181 -2.91 6.48 22.12
CA GLU A 181 -2.83 6.19 20.70
C GLU A 181 -3.43 4.81 20.38
N PHE A 182 -3.71 4.54 19.13
CA PHE A 182 -4.12 3.22 18.67
C PHE A 182 -2.96 2.52 17.97
N ASP A 183 -2.50 1.41 18.56
CA ASP A 183 -1.65 0.44 17.89
C ASP A 183 -2.51 -0.38 16.92
N ILE A 184 -2.20 -0.30 15.66
CA ILE A 184 -2.85 -1.01 14.56
C ILE A 184 -1.93 -2.13 14.10
N GLU A 185 -2.50 -3.31 13.87
CA GLU A 185 -1.76 -4.45 13.34
C GLU A 185 -2.63 -5.24 12.35
N PHE A 186 -2.05 -5.59 11.19
CA PHE A 186 -2.71 -6.43 10.20
C PHE A 186 -1.71 -7.18 9.32
N PRO A 187 -2.09 -8.37 8.77
CA PRO A 187 -1.24 -9.11 7.86
C PRO A 187 -1.12 -8.40 6.52
N THR A 188 0.07 -8.38 5.94
CA THR A 188 0.28 -7.80 4.60
C THR A 188 -0.61 -8.46 3.55
N SER A 189 -0.90 -9.77 3.69
CA SER A 189 -1.82 -10.50 2.80
C SER A 189 -3.24 -9.93 2.74
N ALA A 190 -3.62 -9.04 3.68
CA ALA A 190 -4.92 -8.36 3.68
C ALA A 190 -5.13 -7.45 2.46
N TRP A 191 -4.06 -7.10 1.71
CA TRP A 191 -4.19 -6.35 0.45
C TRP A 191 -5.16 -7.01 -0.54
N ARG A 192 -5.27 -8.35 -0.52
CA ARG A 192 -6.20 -9.09 -1.38
C ARG A 192 -7.66 -8.76 -1.13
N ARG A 193 -8.01 -8.35 0.09
CA ARG A 193 -9.36 -7.90 0.45
C ARG A 193 -9.61 -6.48 -0.06
N ALA A 194 -8.62 -5.60 0.09
CA ALA A 194 -8.72 -4.21 -0.33
C ALA A 194 -8.90 -4.06 -1.86
N ASP A 195 -8.31 -4.94 -2.66
CA ASP A 195 -8.49 -4.96 -4.13
C ASP A 195 -9.96 -5.17 -4.54
N HIS A 196 -10.77 -5.90 -3.77
CA HIS A 196 -12.17 -6.12 -4.08
C HIS A 196 -13.05 -4.88 -3.88
N PHE A 197 -12.64 -3.94 -3.02
CA PHE A 197 -13.38 -2.72 -2.73
C PHE A 197 -13.23 -1.64 -3.80
N HIS A 198 -12.23 -1.72 -4.68
CA HIS A 198 -11.86 -0.59 -5.53
C HIS A 198 -12.02 -0.80 -7.03
N GLY A 199 -12.35 -2.00 -7.53
CA GLY A 199 -12.47 -2.23 -8.98
C GLY A 199 -11.26 -1.66 -9.74
N VAL A 200 -10.04 -1.92 -9.23
CA VAL A 200 -8.81 -1.33 -9.75
C VAL A 200 -8.54 -1.90 -11.14
N ASP A 201 -8.79 -1.08 -12.15
CA ASP A 201 -8.36 -1.37 -13.52
C ASP A 201 -6.85 -1.13 -13.59
N ARG A 202 -6.07 -2.17 -13.25
CA ARG A 202 -4.61 -2.14 -13.27
C ARG A 202 -4.13 -2.26 -14.71
N GLN A 203 -3.81 -1.14 -15.33
CA GLN A 203 -3.01 -1.14 -16.55
C GLN A 203 -1.53 -1.07 -16.16
N GLU A 204 -0.83 -2.18 -16.25
CA GLU A 204 0.62 -2.20 -16.13
C GLU A 204 1.23 -1.47 -17.33
N ILE A 205 1.93 -0.39 -17.08
CA ILE A 205 2.68 0.34 -18.12
C ILE A 205 4.15 -0.02 -17.91
N PRO A 206 4.79 -0.73 -18.87
CA PRO A 206 6.22 -0.97 -18.78
C PRO A 206 6.96 0.37 -18.87
N LEU A 207 7.89 0.59 -17.95
CA LEU A 207 8.83 1.72 -18.00
C LEU A 207 9.69 1.56 -19.27
N ARG A 208 9.67 2.57 -20.14
CA ARG A 208 10.60 2.72 -21.26
C ARG A 208 11.85 3.48 -20.80
#